data_e5ec812e2ec0dfb33554412156414998
#
_entry.id   e5ec812e2ec0dfb33554412156414998
#
_cell.length_a   1.000
_cell.length_b   1.000
_cell.length_c   1.000
_cell.angle_alpha   90.00
_cell.angle_beta   90.00
_cell.angle_gamma   90.00
#
_symmetry.space_group_name_H-M   'P 1'
#
loop_
_entity.id
_entity.type
_entity.pdbx_description
1 polymer ?
#
loop_
_entity_poly.entity_id
_entity_poly.type
_entity_poly.pdbx_seq_one_letter_code
_entity_poly.pdbx_strand_id
1 'polypeptide(L)'
;MGFVYNNSMKLFDPYPGSRNSIEVGKARTTGMVPTMLLRDGKPAIVVGAPGGSVIISAVLQSILNIVDFGMSPVEAVTVPRIHCEGGAIHVEARVQGSVCRQLTDMGHEVKQSAVSFDPVMSRAHVVQIGPSGTWRGGADPRGGGGMAVVD
;
A
#
# COMPACT_ATOMS: atom_id res chain seq x y z
N MET A 1 9.81 -27.89 -13.47
CA MET A 1 9.93 -27.24 -12.15
C MET A 1 8.52 -26.90 -11.69
N GLY A 2 8.17 -27.21 -10.45
CA GLY A 2 6.80 -27.05 -9.92
C GLY A 2 6.52 -25.72 -9.21
N PHE A 3 7.15 -24.63 -9.64
CA PHE A 3 6.96 -23.30 -9.02
C PHE A 3 6.84 -22.20 -10.09
N VAL A 4 6.16 -21.13 -9.74
CA VAL A 4 5.97 -19.95 -10.60
C VAL A 4 7.14 -18.98 -10.40
N TYR A 5 7.73 -18.53 -11.51
CA TYR A 5 8.75 -17.47 -11.47
C TYR A 5 8.13 -16.12 -11.12
N ASN A 6 8.95 -15.20 -10.60
CA ASN A 6 8.52 -13.83 -10.34
C ASN A 6 8.23 -13.09 -11.66
N ASN A 7 7.39 -12.05 -11.57
CA ASN A 7 7.05 -11.18 -12.69
C ASN A 7 7.79 -9.83 -12.64
N SER A 8 8.99 -9.81 -12.08
CA SER A 8 9.74 -8.59 -11.80
C SER A 8 10.15 -7.81 -13.05
N MET A 9 10.32 -8.49 -14.19
CA MET A 9 10.62 -7.84 -15.47
C MET A 9 9.55 -6.85 -15.92
N LYS A 10 8.30 -6.99 -15.49
CA LYS A 10 7.22 -6.05 -15.77
C LYS A 10 7.48 -4.63 -15.24
N LEU A 11 8.39 -4.48 -14.29
CA LEU A 11 8.74 -3.19 -13.70
C LEU A 11 9.82 -2.43 -14.47
N PHE A 12 10.41 -3.01 -15.52
CA PHE A 12 11.19 -2.27 -16.47
C PHE A 12 10.29 -1.51 -17.45
N ASP A 13 10.81 -0.41 -17.97
CA ASP A 13 10.23 0.24 -19.15
C ASP A 13 10.58 -0.60 -20.40
N PRO A 14 9.58 -1.07 -21.15
CA PRO A 14 9.83 -1.86 -22.35
C PRO A 14 10.41 -1.05 -23.52
N TYR A 15 10.34 0.29 -23.43
CA TYR A 15 10.83 1.17 -24.48
C TYR A 15 12.29 1.58 -24.24
N PRO A 16 13.14 1.57 -25.29
CA PRO A 16 14.53 2.02 -25.18
C PRO A 16 14.64 3.51 -24.83
N GLY A 17 15.73 3.87 -24.17
CA GLY A 17 16.11 5.27 -23.92
C GLY A 17 15.59 5.88 -22.63
N SER A 18 14.74 5.18 -21.85
CA SER A 18 14.39 5.63 -20.51
C SER A 18 15.41 5.16 -19.47
N ARG A 19 15.45 5.83 -18.32
CA ARG A 19 16.31 5.44 -17.20
C ARG A 19 16.03 4.03 -16.68
N ASN A 20 14.84 3.52 -16.89
CA ASN A 20 14.39 2.21 -16.44
C ASN A 20 14.22 1.20 -17.58
N SER A 21 14.74 1.51 -18.80
CA SER A 21 14.74 0.57 -19.92
C SER A 21 15.51 -0.71 -19.61
N ILE A 22 15.09 -1.81 -20.23
CA ILE A 22 15.75 -3.11 -20.09
C ILE A 22 17.15 -3.03 -20.72
N GLU A 23 18.16 -3.33 -19.91
CA GLU A 23 19.57 -3.40 -20.34
C GLU A 23 20.30 -4.52 -19.59
N VAL A 24 21.38 -5.02 -20.17
CA VAL A 24 22.21 -6.05 -19.53
C VAL A 24 22.85 -5.51 -18.26
N GLY A 25 22.74 -6.26 -17.17
CA GLY A 25 23.31 -5.90 -15.86
C GLY A 25 22.58 -4.79 -15.10
N LYS A 26 21.45 -4.29 -15.62
CA LYS A 26 20.69 -3.21 -15.02
C LYS A 26 19.65 -3.73 -14.02
N ALA A 27 19.58 -3.11 -12.86
CA ALA A 27 18.51 -3.34 -11.89
C ALA A 27 17.27 -2.53 -12.28
N ARG A 28 16.09 -3.15 -12.17
CA ARG A 28 14.80 -2.48 -12.36
C ARG A 28 14.43 -1.57 -11.20
N THR A 29 13.47 -0.69 -11.39
CA THR A 29 12.77 -0.03 -10.30
C THR A 29 11.99 -1.04 -9.45
N THR A 30 11.68 -0.68 -8.22
CA THR A 30 10.87 -1.53 -7.34
C THR A 30 9.88 -0.69 -6.53
N GLY A 31 8.66 -1.19 -6.39
CA GLY A 31 7.67 -0.66 -5.45
C GLY A 31 7.68 -1.39 -4.10
N MET A 32 8.56 -2.38 -3.91
CA MET A 32 8.66 -3.09 -2.63
C MET A 32 9.17 -2.15 -1.53
N VAL A 33 8.40 -2.00 -0.48
CA VAL A 33 8.68 -1.08 0.64
C VAL A 33 8.32 -1.75 1.97
N PRO A 34 9.00 -2.87 2.32
CA PRO A 34 8.84 -3.42 3.67
C PRO A 34 9.31 -2.37 4.67
N THR A 35 8.46 -2.01 5.61
CA THR A 35 8.71 -0.88 6.51
C THR A 35 8.57 -1.30 7.96
N MET A 36 9.51 -0.86 8.78
CA MET A 36 9.44 -1.00 10.24
C MET A 36 9.63 0.39 10.87
N LEU A 37 8.69 0.78 11.72
CA LEU A 37 8.81 1.97 12.54
C LEU A 37 9.28 1.55 13.94
N LEU A 38 10.19 2.34 14.48
CA LEU A 38 10.71 2.14 15.83
C LEU A 38 10.16 3.23 16.77
N ARG A 39 9.90 2.85 18.01
CA ARG A 39 9.63 3.75 19.12
C ARG A 39 10.66 3.46 20.20
N ASP A 40 11.44 4.48 20.56
CA ASP A 40 12.53 4.36 21.54
C ASP A 40 13.50 3.19 21.23
N GLY A 41 13.85 3.06 19.94
CA GLY A 41 14.74 2.04 19.43
C GLY A 41 14.17 0.63 19.34
N LYS A 42 12.87 0.44 19.64
CA LYS A 42 12.18 -0.86 19.59
C LYS A 42 11.13 -0.89 18.47
N PRO A 43 10.92 -2.03 17.81
CA PRO A 43 9.85 -2.16 16.81
C PRO A 43 8.48 -1.77 17.40
N ALA A 44 7.77 -0.89 16.71
CA ALA A 44 6.43 -0.43 17.07
C ALA A 44 5.40 -0.77 15.99
N ILE A 45 5.75 -0.65 14.71
CA ILE A 45 4.88 -0.99 13.59
C ILE A 45 5.72 -1.71 12.54
N VAL A 46 5.22 -2.81 12.03
CA VAL A 46 5.77 -3.51 10.86
C VAL A 46 4.67 -3.59 9.81
N VAL A 47 4.96 -3.15 8.60
CA VAL A 47 3.98 -3.09 7.52
C VAL A 47 4.61 -3.49 6.20
N GLY A 48 3.85 -4.20 5.40
CA GLY A 48 4.21 -4.57 4.04
C GLY A 48 2.97 -4.86 3.21
N ALA A 49 3.14 -4.87 1.89
CA ALA A 49 2.04 -5.15 0.98
C ALA A 49 2.56 -5.80 -0.31
N PRO A 50 1.81 -6.70 -0.95
CA PRO A 50 2.03 -7.10 -2.33
C PRO A 50 1.32 -6.13 -3.28
N GLY A 51 1.87 -6.01 -4.50
CA GLY A 51 1.26 -5.17 -5.52
C GLY A 51 2.27 -4.54 -6.45
N GLY A 52 2.31 -3.74 -7.24
CA GLY A 52 3.34 -3.03 -8.01
C GLY A 52 3.77 -1.74 -7.30
N SER A 53 3.73 -0.64 -7.99
CA SER A 53 3.99 0.70 -7.48
C SER A 53 2.96 1.17 -6.43
N VAL A 54 1.73 0.66 -6.50
CA VAL A 54 0.63 0.94 -5.55
C VAL A 54 0.97 0.55 -4.10
N ILE A 55 1.95 -0.35 -3.90
CA ILE A 55 2.43 -0.75 -2.56
C ILE A 55 2.85 0.47 -1.75
N ILE A 56 3.53 1.43 -2.36
CA ILE A 56 4.04 2.64 -1.70
C ILE A 56 2.90 3.42 -1.06
N SER A 57 1.83 3.68 -1.82
CA SER A 57 0.64 4.39 -1.32
C SER A 57 -0.08 3.61 -0.22
N ALA A 58 -0.20 2.29 -0.36
CA ALA A 58 -0.88 1.44 0.62
C ALA A 58 -0.12 1.40 1.95
N VAL A 59 1.20 1.24 1.92
CA VAL A 59 2.05 1.22 3.12
C VAL A 59 2.04 2.60 3.79
N LEU A 60 2.25 3.68 3.03
CA LEU A 60 2.25 5.04 3.56
C LEU A 60 0.92 5.39 4.25
N GLN A 61 -0.21 5.17 3.59
CA GLN A 61 -1.52 5.47 4.17
C GLN A 61 -1.80 4.63 5.42
N SER A 62 -1.40 3.34 5.43
CA SER A 62 -1.54 2.51 6.63
C SER A 62 -0.72 3.03 7.80
N ILE A 63 0.48 3.54 7.55
CA ILE A 63 1.33 4.17 8.58
C ILE A 63 0.68 5.44 9.12
N LEU A 64 0.28 6.36 8.24
CA LEU A 64 -0.37 7.62 8.62
C LEU A 64 -1.66 7.37 9.41
N ASN A 65 -2.46 6.39 9.00
CA ASN A 65 -3.69 6.03 9.70
C ASN A 65 -3.42 5.61 11.15
N ILE A 66 -2.33 4.90 11.40
CA ILE A 66 -1.97 4.48 12.77
C ILE A 66 -1.30 5.63 13.54
N VAL A 67 -0.34 6.31 12.93
CA VAL A 67 0.53 7.27 13.62
C VAL A 67 -0.19 8.59 13.86
N ASP A 68 -0.84 9.14 12.83
CA ASP A 68 -1.42 10.48 12.87
C ASP A 68 -2.91 10.45 13.27
N PHE A 69 -3.64 9.40 12.85
CA PHE A 69 -5.07 9.28 13.14
C PHE A 69 -5.40 8.31 14.27
N GLY A 70 -4.40 7.64 14.86
CA GLY A 70 -4.58 6.77 16.03
C GLY A 70 -5.41 5.50 15.75
N MET A 71 -5.56 5.11 14.50
CA MET A 71 -6.34 3.93 14.11
C MET A 71 -5.68 2.64 14.58
N SER A 72 -6.50 1.65 14.90
CA SER A 72 -6.01 0.28 15.09
C SER A 72 -5.49 -0.30 13.76
N PRO A 73 -4.63 -1.34 13.78
CA PRO A 73 -4.15 -1.99 12.55
C PRO A 73 -5.26 -2.44 11.60
N VAL A 74 -6.36 -2.97 12.13
CA VAL A 74 -7.52 -3.39 11.32
C VAL A 74 -8.19 -2.20 10.65
N GLU A 75 -8.46 -1.14 11.40
CA GLU A 75 -9.03 0.10 10.84
C GLU A 75 -8.11 0.68 9.78
N ALA A 76 -6.80 0.78 10.06
CA ALA A 76 -5.81 1.38 9.17
C ALA A 76 -5.71 0.70 7.79
N VAL A 77 -5.90 -0.62 7.73
CA VAL A 77 -5.91 -1.35 6.45
C VAL A 77 -7.29 -1.40 5.80
N THR A 78 -8.37 -1.13 6.57
CA THR A 78 -9.76 -1.24 6.09
C THR A 78 -10.28 0.06 5.46
N VAL A 79 -9.83 1.23 5.90
CA VAL A 79 -10.27 2.52 5.35
C VAL A 79 -10.00 2.62 3.84
N PRO A 80 -10.81 3.42 3.10
CA PRO A 80 -10.62 3.58 1.67
C PRO A 80 -9.26 4.20 1.33
N ARG A 81 -8.70 3.77 0.20
CA ARG A 81 -7.38 4.21 -0.28
C ARG A 81 -7.48 5.10 -1.50
N ILE A 82 -6.42 5.87 -1.66
CA ILE A 82 -6.15 6.65 -2.86
C ILE A 82 -4.77 6.29 -3.42
N HIS A 83 -4.58 6.46 -4.73
CA HIS A 83 -3.31 6.24 -5.39
C HIS A 83 -3.13 7.19 -6.57
N CYS A 84 -1.92 7.72 -6.74
CA CYS A 84 -1.56 8.56 -7.87
C CYS A 84 -0.07 8.35 -8.23
N GLU A 85 0.21 8.28 -9.52
CA GLU A 85 1.57 8.18 -10.10
C GLU A 85 1.84 9.34 -11.09
N GLY A 86 1.39 10.56 -10.76
CA GLY A 86 1.59 11.74 -11.59
C GLY A 86 0.52 11.97 -12.66
N GLY A 87 -0.52 11.12 -12.70
CA GLY A 87 -1.70 11.27 -13.54
C GLY A 87 -2.96 11.49 -12.71
N ALA A 88 -4.06 10.82 -13.08
CA ALA A 88 -5.29 10.85 -12.32
C ALA A 88 -5.13 10.26 -10.91
N ILE A 89 -5.84 10.83 -9.94
CA ILE A 89 -5.97 10.28 -8.60
C ILE A 89 -7.02 9.16 -8.65
N HIS A 90 -6.59 7.94 -8.45
CA HIS A 90 -7.48 6.79 -8.28
C HIS A 90 -7.95 6.70 -6.85
N VAL A 91 -9.26 6.61 -6.63
CA VAL A 91 -9.87 6.52 -5.30
C VAL A 91 -10.85 5.36 -5.24
N GLU A 92 -10.95 4.70 -4.09
CA GLU A 92 -11.96 3.64 -3.90
C GLU A 92 -13.38 4.20 -3.79
N ALA A 93 -14.39 3.34 -4.06
CA ALA A 93 -15.80 3.71 -4.02
C ALA A 93 -16.25 4.31 -2.68
N ARG A 94 -15.60 3.93 -1.58
CA ARG A 94 -15.93 4.39 -0.23
C ARG A 94 -15.37 5.76 0.14
N VAL A 95 -14.55 6.38 -0.72
CA VAL A 95 -14.15 7.78 -0.55
C VAL A 95 -15.37 8.65 -0.80
N GLN A 96 -15.66 9.55 0.13
CA GLN A 96 -16.85 10.40 0.04
C GLN A 96 -16.83 11.27 -1.22
N GLY A 97 -17.97 11.37 -1.92
CA GLY A 97 -18.09 12.16 -3.14
C GLY A 97 -17.79 13.65 -2.94
N SER A 98 -17.98 14.19 -1.72
CA SER A 98 -17.56 15.54 -1.37
C SER A 98 -16.04 15.72 -1.44
N VAL A 99 -15.28 14.72 -0.99
CA VAL A 99 -13.81 14.73 -1.07
C VAL A 99 -13.35 14.65 -2.52
N CYS A 100 -13.99 13.77 -3.33
CA CYS A 100 -13.69 13.69 -4.76
C CYS A 100 -13.93 15.03 -5.48
N ARG A 101 -15.03 15.71 -5.16
CA ARG A 101 -15.33 17.06 -5.72
C ARG A 101 -14.27 18.08 -5.30
N GLN A 102 -13.90 18.14 -4.02
CA GLN A 102 -12.87 19.06 -3.54
C GLN A 102 -11.53 18.84 -4.27
N LEU A 103 -11.13 17.59 -4.48
CA LEU A 103 -9.92 17.28 -5.24
C LEU A 103 -10.04 17.75 -6.70
N THR A 104 -11.22 17.59 -7.31
CA THR A 104 -11.47 18.07 -8.67
C THR A 104 -11.43 19.61 -8.73
N ASP A 105 -12.01 20.30 -7.75
CA ASP A 105 -11.99 21.75 -7.66
C ASP A 105 -10.56 22.31 -7.46
N MET A 106 -9.67 21.51 -6.86
CA MET A 106 -8.24 21.80 -6.75
C MET A 106 -7.46 21.54 -8.05
N GLY A 107 -8.11 21.07 -9.10
CA GLY A 107 -7.51 20.82 -10.43
C GLY A 107 -7.02 19.37 -10.65
N HIS A 108 -7.34 18.45 -9.78
CA HIS A 108 -6.98 17.05 -9.96
C HIS A 108 -8.02 16.29 -10.81
N GLU A 109 -7.54 15.44 -11.71
CA GLU A 109 -8.39 14.41 -12.32
C GLU A 109 -8.63 13.30 -11.30
N VAL A 110 -9.89 13.01 -10.95
CA VAL A 110 -10.24 11.96 -9.98
C VAL A 110 -10.98 10.84 -10.69
N LYS A 111 -10.48 9.61 -10.50
CA LYS A 111 -11.09 8.37 -11.01
C LYS A 111 -11.55 7.51 -9.83
N GLN A 112 -12.85 7.53 -9.58
CA GLN A 112 -13.44 6.73 -8.51
C GLN A 112 -13.75 5.31 -9.02
N SER A 113 -13.25 4.30 -8.30
CA SER A 113 -13.59 2.89 -8.53
C SER A 113 -15.04 2.63 -8.16
N ALA A 114 -15.66 1.66 -8.81
CA ALA A 114 -16.96 1.11 -8.40
C ALA A 114 -16.85 0.07 -7.27
N VAL A 115 -15.63 -0.32 -6.91
CA VAL A 115 -15.36 -1.40 -5.95
C VAL A 115 -14.99 -0.84 -4.59
N SER A 116 -15.67 -1.33 -3.54
CA SER A 116 -15.47 -0.88 -2.16
C SER A 116 -14.11 -1.28 -1.56
N PHE A 117 -13.64 -2.46 -1.89
CA PHE A 117 -12.32 -2.97 -1.52
C PHE A 117 -11.60 -3.38 -2.80
N ASP A 118 -11.05 -2.40 -3.50
CA ASP A 118 -10.47 -2.61 -4.82
C ASP A 118 -9.10 -3.32 -4.70
N PRO A 119 -8.96 -4.56 -5.21
CA PRO A 119 -7.71 -5.31 -5.13
C PRO A 119 -6.53 -4.60 -5.82
N VAL A 120 -6.82 -3.68 -6.76
CA VAL A 120 -5.81 -2.85 -7.44
C VAL A 120 -5.11 -1.90 -6.46
N MET A 121 -5.79 -1.51 -5.36
CA MET A 121 -5.23 -0.63 -4.32
C MET A 121 -4.25 -1.33 -3.36
N SER A 122 -3.67 -2.48 -3.77
CA SER A 122 -2.75 -3.28 -2.96
C SER A 122 -3.41 -3.92 -1.73
N ARG A 123 -2.65 -4.67 -0.94
CA ARG A 123 -3.15 -5.46 0.21
C ARG A 123 -2.16 -5.33 1.35
N ALA A 124 -2.35 -4.32 2.19
CA ALA A 124 -1.43 -4.07 3.29
C ALA A 124 -1.68 -5.00 4.47
N HIS A 125 -0.62 -5.53 5.04
CA HIS A 125 -0.65 -6.25 6.30
C HIS A 125 0.18 -5.50 7.32
N VAL A 126 -0.38 -5.30 8.50
CA VAL A 126 0.24 -4.50 9.56
C VAL A 126 0.29 -5.29 10.85
N VAL A 127 1.43 -5.20 11.52
CA VAL A 127 1.57 -5.60 12.93
C VAL A 127 1.97 -4.37 13.74
N GLN A 128 1.28 -4.12 14.84
CA GLN A 128 1.57 -3.07 15.79
C GLN A 128 1.91 -3.67 17.14
N ILE A 129 2.96 -3.15 17.76
CA ILE A 129 3.37 -3.52 19.11
C ILE A 129 3.08 -2.33 20.02
N GLY A 130 2.14 -2.51 20.95
CA GLY A 130 1.76 -1.50 21.94
C GLY A 130 2.86 -1.25 22.98
N PRO A 131 2.78 -0.15 23.74
CA PRO A 131 3.76 0.17 24.79
C PRO A 131 3.88 -0.93 25.86
N SER A 132 2.80 -1.66 26.13
CA SER A 132 2.74 -2.79 27.07
C SER A 132 3.29 -4.10 26.49
N GLY A 133 3.80 -4.12 25.26
CA GLY A 133 4.22 -5.33 24.56
C GLY A 133 3.06 -6.11 23.89
N THR A 134 1.85 -5.58 23.92
CA THR A 134 0.69 -6.21 23.27
C THR A 134 0.81 -6.14 21.76
N TRP A 135 0.66 -7.26 21.10
CA TRP A 135 0.69 -7.37 19.63
C TRP A 135 -0.72 -7.27 19.07
N ARG A 136 -0.88 -6.48 18.04
CA ARG A 136 -2.12 -6.30 17.28
C ARG A 136 -1.80 -6.40 15.79
N GLY A 137 -2.72 -6.96 15.01
CA GLY A 137 -2.51 -7.06 13.56
C GLY A 137 -3.74 -6.69 12.78
N GLY A 138 -3.52 -6.29 11.53
CA GLY A 138 -4.54 -6.03 10.54
C GLY A 138 -4.19 -6.72 9.23
N ALA A 139 -5.12 -7.56 8.75
CA ALA A 139 -5.08 -8.14 7.41
C ALA A 139 -6.03 -7.37 6.50
N ASP A 140 -5.56 -7.04 5.31
CA ASP A 140 -6.30 -6.22 4.36
C ASP A 140 -7.49 -6.97 3.75
N PRO A 141 -8.71 -6.43 3.83
CA PRO A 141 -9.89 -7.08 3.23
C PRO A 141 -9.88 -7.11 1.70
N ARG A 142 -8.95 -6.38 1.03
CA ARG A 142 -8.82 -6.38 -0.45
C ARG A 142 -8.20 -7.65 -0.99
N GLY A 143 -7.61 -8.50 -0.17
CA GLY A 143 -6.89 -9.67 -0.66
C GLY A 143 -6.97 -10.92 0.17
N GLY A 144 -7.74 -10.92 1.22
CA GLY A 144 -7.74 -12.00 2.19
C GLY A 144 -6.44 -12.06 3.00
N GLY A 145 -6.48 -12.78 4.07
CA GLY A 145 -5.39 -12.94 5.01
C GLY A 145 -5.94 -12.99 6.43
N GLY A 146 -5.11 -13.37 7.36
CA GLY A 146 -5.46 -13.45 8.75
C GLY A 146 -4.25 -13.15 9.62
N MET A 147 -4.48 -13.01 10.90
CA MET A 147 -3.45 -12.90 11.91
C MET A 147 -3.52 -14.11 12.84
N ALA A 148 -2.37 -14.69 13.10
CA ALA A 148 -2.20 -15.69 14.14
C ALA A 148 -1.16 -15.20 15.13
N VAL A 149 -1.41 -15.43 16.41
CA VAL A 149 -0.43 -15.25 17.49
C VAL A 149 0.03 -16.63 17.91
N VAL A 150 1.33 -16.81 18.02
CA VAL A 150 1.95 -18.06 18.51
C VAL A 150 2.59 -17.72 19.84
N ASP A 151 2.28 -18.50 20.87
CA ASP A 151 2.85 -18.39 22.21
C ASP A 151 4.27 -18.95 22.25
#